data_7046b65308935d083a23bd4084ec063c
#
_entry.id   7046b65308935d083a23bd4084ec063c
#
_cell.length_a   1.000
_cell.length_b   1.000
_cell.length_c   1.000
_cell.angle_alpha   90.00
_cell.angle_beta   90.00
_cell.angle_gamma   90.00
#
_symmetry.space_group_name_H-M   'P 1'
#
loop_
_entity.id
_entity.type
_entity.pdbx_description
1 polymer ?
#
loop_
_entity_poly.entity_id
_entity_poly.type
_entity_poly.pdbx_seq_one_letter_code
_entity_poly.pdbx_strand_id
1 'polypeptide(L)'
;MEFMVEFEVNVPDGAPGSEVEARNSAEASAAARLVDEGHLLRLWKPPGAPGETKALGLYRADSEAQLAGLLGALPLFDWMHVTVTPLEPHPNDPLPAATVAAAAGSRP
;
A
#
# COMPACT_ATOMS: atom_id res chain seq x y z
N MET A 1 -3.78 8.29 -10.58
CA MET A 1 -4.82 7.36 -10.11
C MET A 1 -4.49 6.89 -8.69
N GLU A 2 -5.50 6.75 -7.90
CA GLU A 2 -5.35 6.25 -6.54
C GLU A 2 -5.95 4.86 -6.40
N PHE A 3 -5.39 4.09 -5.49
CA PHE A 3 -5.76 2.70 -5.30
C PHE A 3 -5.77 2.39 -3.80
N MET A 4 -6.80 1.68 -3.36
CA MET A 4 -6.77 1.06 -2.04
C MET A 4 -6.18 -0.33 -2.19
N VAL A 5 -5.16 -0.62 -1.42
CA VAL A 5 -4.46 -1.91 -1.48
C VAL A 5 -4.55 -2.59 -0.12
N GLU A 6 -5.09 -3.79 -0.12
CA GLU A 6 -5.19 -4.62 1.07
C GLU A 6 -4.11 -5.68 1.02
N PHE A 7 -3.36 -5.80 2.11
CA PHE A 7 -2.29 -6.78 2.24
C PHE A 7 -2.62 -7.76 3.35
N GLU A 8 -2.37 -9.03 3.10
CA GLU A 8 -2.37 -10.05 4.14
C GLU A 8 -1.05 -10.80 4.03
N VAL A 9 -0.23 -10.73 5.08
CA VAL A 9 1.08 -11.40 5.10
C VAL A 9 0.94 -12.77 5.72
N ASN A 10 1.36 -13.79 4.98
CA ASN A 10 1.33 -15.17 5.44
C ASN A 10 2.76 -15.70 5.44
N VAL A 11 3.40 -15.67 6.60
CA VAL A 11 4.76 -16.18 6.74
C VAL A 11 4.72 -17.69 6.61
N PRO A 12 5.54 -18.28 5.71
CA PRO A 12 5.57 -19.73 5.56
C PRO A 12 5.98 -20.45 6.85
N ASP A 13 5.38 -21.60 7.09
CA ASP A 13 5.77 -22.46 8.19
C ASP A 13 7.25 -22.85 8.01
N GLY A 14 8.01 -22.77 9.09
CA GLY A 14 9.42 -23.12 9.06
C GLY A 14 10.36 -22.04 8.53
N ALA A 15 9.84 -20.86 8.18
CA ALA A 15 10.71 -19.76 7.79
C ALA A 15 11.61 -19.37 8.99
N PRO A 16 12.94 -19.27 8.79
CA PRO A 16 13.83 -18.88 9.88
C PRO A 16 13.50 -17.48 10.39
N GLY A 17 13.55 -17.28 11.71
CA GLY A 17 13.28 -15.97 12.30
C GLY A 17 14.18 -14.86 11.77
N SER A 18 15.44 -15.19 11.45
CA SER A 18 16.37 -14.24 10.85
C SER A 18 15.93 -13.80 9.46
N GLU A 19 15.33 -14.68 8.67
CA GLU A 19 14.78 -14.32 7.36
C GLU A 19 13.55 -13.44 7.50
N VAL A 20 12.67 -13.76 8.45
CA VAL A 20 11.49 -12.94 8.71
C VAL A 20 11.90 -11.53 9.11
N GLU A 21 12.84 -11.39 10.02
CA GLU A 21 13.35 -10.09 10.45
C GLU A 21 14.00 -9.32 9.30
N ALA A 22 14.79 -9.99 8.47
CA ALA A 22 15.44 -9.35 7.33
C ALA A 22 14.42 -8.84 6.32
N ARG A 23 13.38 -9.64 6.03
CA ARG A 23 12.33 -9.22 5.11
C ARG A 23 11.50 -8.08 5.68
N ASN A 24 11.17 -8.10 6.96
CA ASN A 24 10.45 -7.02 7.61
C ASN A 24 11.23 -5.71 7.58
N SER A 25 12.52 -5.77 7.83
CA SER A 25 13.39 -4.60 7.77
C SER A 25 13.49 -4.05 6.34
N ALA A 26 13.65 -4.93 5.36
CA ALA A 26 13.69 -4.53 3.95
C ALA A 26 12.35 -3.94 3.50
N GLU A 27 11.25 -4.51 3.98
CA GLU A 27 9.91 -4.00 3.68
C GLU A 27 9.72 -2.58 4.20
N ALA A 28 10.15 -2.30 5.43
CA ALA A 28 10.08 -0.96 6.01
C ALA A 28 10.87 0.05 5.18
N SER A 29 12.05 -0.34 4.70
CA SER A 29 12.86 0.52 3.84
C SER A 29 12.21 0.75 2.48
N ALA A 30 11.60 -0.29 1.90
CA ALA A 30 10.88 -0.17 0.64
C ALA A 30 9.66 0.73 0.77
N ALA A 31 8.91 0.61 1.87
CA ALA A 31 7.76 1.47 2.14
C ALA A 31 8.20 2.93 2.27
N ALA A 32 9.28 3.21 2.97
CA ALA A 32 9.81 4.56 3.10
C ALA A 32 10.18 5.16 1.74
N ARG A 33 10.76 4.36 0.86
CA ARG A 33 11.07 4.80 -0.50
C ARG A 33 9.83 5.12 -1.29
N LEU A 34 8.78 4.30 -1.18
CA LEU A 34 7.52 4.55 -1.85
C LEU A 34 6.85 5.83 -1.35
N VAL A 35 6.98 6.15 -0.06
CA VAL A 35 6.52 7.42 0.49
C VAL A 35 7.29 8.57 -0.14
N ASP A 36 8.61 8.48 -0.20
CA ASP A 36 9.45 9.55 -0.75
C ASP A 36 9.17 9.77 -2.24
N GLU A 37 8.84 8.72 -2.96
CA GLU A 37 8.51 8.79 -4.39
C GLU A 37 7.07 9.20 -4.67
N GLY A 38 6.27 9.39 -3.63
CA GLY A 38 4.88 9.83 -3.76
C GLY A 38 3.90 8.72 -4.15
N HIS A 39 4.30 7.46 -4.05
CA HIS A 39 3.43 6.33 -4.38
C HIS A 39 2.63 5.83 -3.19
N LEU A 40 3.20 5.82 -1.99
CA LEU A 40 2.49 5.42 -0.78
C LEU A 40 2.07 6.68 -0.02
N LEU A 41 0.75 6.90 0.08
CA LEU A 41 0.19 8.11 0.69
C LEU A 41 -0.22 7.89 2.14
N ARG A 42 -0.83 6.77 2.43
CA ARG A 42 -1.30 6.41 3.77
C ARG A 42 -1.20 4.91 3.96
N LEU A 43 -1.00 4.51 5.21
CA LEU A 43 -0.95 3.10 5.57
C LEU A 43 -1.63 2.91 6.92
N TRP A 44 -2.54 1.94 7.00
CA TRP A 44 -3.28 1.61 8.22
C TRP A 44 -3.10 0.15 8.56
N LYS A 45 -3.18 -0.14 9.85
CA LYS A 45 -3.26 -1.51 10.35
C LYS A 45 -4.65 -1.71 10.93
N PRO A 46 -5.52 -2.49 10.30
CA PRO A 46 -6.85 -2.75 10.85
C PRO A 46 -6.75 -3.51 12.18
N PRO A 47 -7.65 -3.26 13.14
CA PRO A 47 -7.73 -4.10 14.31
C PRO A 47 -8.09 -5.53 13.90
N GLY A 48 -7.49 -6.49 14.57
CA GLY A 48 -7.72 -7.90 14.25
C GLY A 48 -7.30 -8.81 15.39
N ALA A 49 -7.44 -10.11 15.18
CA ALA A 49 -7.03 -11.10 16.15
C ALA A 49 -5.51 -11.11 16.30
N PRO A 50 -4.99 -11.54 17.46
CA PRO A 50 -3.56 -11.71 17.64
C PRO A 50 -2.96 -12.60 16.54
N GLY A 51 -1.85 -12.18 15.97
CA GLY A 51 -1.18 -12.92 14.90
C GLY A 51 -1.67 -12.60 13.49
N GLU A 52 -2.73 -11.84 13.33
CA GLU A 52 -3.13 -11.35 12.02
C GLU A 52 -2.20 -10.24 11.56
N THR A 53 -1.77 -10.35 10.30
CA THR A 53 -0.85 -9.39 9.70
C THR A 53 -1.49 -8.80 8.46
N LYS A 54 -2.42 -7.88 8.69
CA LYS A 54 -3.13 -7.17 7.62
C LYS A 54 -2.74 -5.70 7.62
N ALA A 55 -2.74 -5.11 6.44
CA ALA A 55 -2.54 -3.68 6.27
C ALA A 55 -3.40 -3.15 5.14
N LEU A 56 -3.74 -1.88 5.23
CA LEU A 56 -4.44 -1.15 4.17
C LEU A 56 -3.56 0.01 3.76
N GLY A 57 -3.30 0.13 2.46
CA GLY A 57 -2.51 1.24 1.94
C GLY A 57 -3.27 2.03 0.91
N LEU A 58 -3.12 3.36 0.96
CA LEU A 58 -3.56 4.24 -0.10
C LEU A 58 -2.36 4.55 -0.99
N TYR A 59 -2.43 4.13 -2.24
CA TYR A 59 -1.35 4.27 -3.20
C TYR A 59 -1.73 5.17 -4.34
N ARG A 60 -0.73 5.80 -4.95
CA ARG A 60 -0.88 6.58 -6.18
C ARG A 60 0.09 6.04 -7.22
N ALA A 61 -0.42 5.84 -8.43
CA ALA A 61 0.38 5.43 -9.59
C ALA A 61 -0.28 5.95 -10.86
N ASP A 62 0.47 5.97 -11.94
CA ASP A 62 -0.05 6.43 -13.24
C ASP A 62 -1.03 5.43 -13.84
N SER A 63 -0.87 4.16 -13.49
CA SER A 63 -1.70 3.07 -13.99
C SER A 63 -1.70 1.91 -13.02
N GLU A 64 -2.64 1.00 -13.22
CA GLU A 64 -2.69 -0.24 -12.46
C GLU A 64 -1.45 -1.11 -12.74
N ALA A 65 -0.95 -1.10 -13.97
CA ALA A 65 0.25 -1.82 -14.34
C ALA A 65 1.49 -1.29 -13.61
N GLN A 66 1.61 0.02 -13.49
CA GLN A 66 2.70 0.61 -12.71
C GLN A 66 2.60 0.19 -11.25
N LEU A 67 1.41 0.25 -10.68
CA LEU A 67 1.20 -0.16 -9.29
C LEU A 67 1.58 -1.63 -9.10
N ALA A 68 1.17 -2.51 -10.00
CA ALA A 68 1.52 -3.93 -9.93
C ALA A 68 3.03 -4.15 -9.89
N GLY A 69 3.78 -3.38 -10.70
CA GLY A 69 5.24 -3.44 -10.68
C GLY A 69 5.83 -2.98 -9.36
N LEU A 70 5.29 -1.90 -8.79
CA LEU A 70 5.76 -1.40 -7.50
C LEU A 70 5.50 -2.40 -6.37
N LEU A 71 4.31 -2.98 -6.34
CA LEU A 71 3.94 -3.97 -5.32
C LEU A 71 4.74 -5.26 -5.47
N GLY A 72 4.94 -5.71 -6.71
CA GLY A 72 5.68 -6.94 -6.98
C GLY A 72 7.15 -6.87 -6.59
N ALA A 73 7.69 -5.67 -6.40
CA ALA A 73 9.06 -5.46 -5.95
C ALA A 73 9.19 -5.43 -4.41
N LEU A 74 8.08 -5.49 -3.69
CA LEU A 74 8.14 -5.46 -2.23
C LEU A 74 8.79 -6.74 -1.67
N PRO A 75 9.69 -6.62 -0.67
CA PRO A 75 10.39 -7.78 -0.11
C PRO A 75 9.48 -8.86 0.46
N LEU A 76 8.29 -8.50 0.95
CA LEU A 76 7.32 -9.47 1.48
C LEU A 76 6.33 -9.97 0.44
N PHE A 77 6.45 -9.55 -0.83
CA PHE A 77 5.42 -9.83 -1.83
C PHE A 77 5.09 -11.32 -1.96
N ASP A 78 6.10 -12.19 -1.93
CA ASP A 78 5.90 -13.63 -2.06
C ASP A 78 5.09 -14.23 -0.91
N TRP A 79 5.03 -13.53 0.20
CA TRP A 79 4.30 -13.97 1.39
C TRP A 79 2.95 -13.24 1.53
N MET A 80 2.61 -12.38 0.59
CA MET A 80 1.41 -11.56 0.67
C MET A 80 0.30 -12.08 -0.22
N HIS A 81 -0.93 -11.95 0.30
CA HIS A 81 -2.11 -11.88 -0.54
C HIS A 81 -2.48 -10.41 -0.68
N VAL A 82 -2.58 -9.94 -1.91
CA VAL A 82 -2.77 -8.52 -2.22
C VAL A 82 -4.06 -8.34 -3.00
N THR A 83 -4.90 -7.42 -2.54
CA THR A 83 -6.13 -7.04 -3.23
C THR A 83 -6.06 -5.55 -3.56
N VAL A 84 -6.21 -5.22 -4.83
CA VAL A 84 -6.13 -3.84 -5.33
C VAL A 84 -7.51 -3.38 -5.76
N THR A 85 -7.94 -2.23 -5.27
CA THR A 85 -9.20 -1.59 -5.65
C THR A 85 -8.90 -0.21 -6.22
N PRO A 86 -9.13 0.03 -7.52
CA PRO A 86 -9.00 1.36 -8.09
C PRO A 86 -10.02 2.31 -7.46
N LEU A 87 -9.61 3.54 -7.24
CA LEU A 87 -10.45 4.55 -6.62
C LEU A 87 -10.71 5.69 -7.59
N GLU A 88 -11.96 6.11 -7.66
CA GLU A 88 -12.37 7.31 -8.38
C GLU A 88 -13.14 8.20 -7.42
N PRO A 89 -13.04 9.53 -7.55
CA PRO A 89 -13.83 10.42 -6.73
C PRO A 89 -15.31 10.14 -6.92
N HIS A 90 -16.03 10.02 -5.81
CA HIS A 90 -17.49 9.92 -5.84
C HIS A 90 -18.09 11.31 -6.11
N PRO A 91 -19.26 11.42 -6.74
CA PRO A 91 -19.90 12.73 -6.95
C PRO A 91 -20.09 13.54 -5.67
N ASN A 92 -20.18 12.87 -4.54
CA ASN A 92 -20.33 13.50 -3.23
C ASN A 92 -19.01 13.65 -2.47
N ASP A 93 -17.88 13.38 -3.12
CA ASP A 93 -16.58 13.61 -2.51
C ASP A 93 -16.46 15.10 -2.17
N PRO A 94 -16.12 15.43 -0.91
CA PRO A 94 -15.98 16.84 -0.52
C PRO A 94 -14.84 17.56 -1.22
N LEU A 95 -13.86 16.83 -1.78
CA LEU A 95 -12.78 17.44 -2.55
C LEU A 95 -13.18 17.53 -4.01
N PRO A 96 -13.10 18.73 -4.63
CA PRO A 96 -13.31 18.84 -6.07
C PRO A 96 -12.29 18.01 -6.85
N ALA A 97 -12.73 17.40 -7.95
CA ALA A 97 -11.86 16.58 -8.78
C ALA A 97 -10.61 17.34 -9.24
N ALA A 98 -10.76 18.60 -9.61
CA ALA A 98 -9.65 19.44 -10.03
C ALA A 98 -8.65 19.66 -8.90
N THR A 99 -9.12 19.79 -7.67
CA THR A 99 -8.26 19.93 -6.51
C THR A 99 -7.48 18.64 -6.26
N VAL A 100 -8.15 17.50 -6.37
CA VAL A 100 -7.51 16.21 -6.24
C VAL A 100 -6.47 16.03 -7.32
N ALA A 101 -6.82 16.33 -8.57
CA ALA A 101 -5.91 16.21 -9.70
C ALA A 101 -4.69 17.11 -9.56
N ALA A 102 -4.87 18.28 -9.02
CA ALA A 102 -3.75 19.18 -8.75
C ALA A 102 -2.94 18.73 -7.53
N ALA A 103 -3.32 17.66 -6.93
CA ALA A 103 -2.76 17.16 -5.69
C ALA A 103 -2.80 18.21 -4.65
N ALA A 104 -3.58 19.04 -4.87
CA ALA A 104 -3.42 20.17 -4.11
C ALA A 104 -3.79 19.92 -2.70
N GLY A 105 -4.60 19.00 -2.43
CA GLY A 105 -5.14 18.98 -1.11
C GLY A 105 -5.65 20.35 -0.74
N SER A 106 -5.60 21.28 -1.63
CA SER A 106 -6.14 22.59 -1.34
C SER A 106 -7.62 22.56 -1.57
N ARG A 107 -8.32 23.14 -0.64
CA ARG A 107 -9.76 23.23 -0.70
C ARG A 107 -10.18 24.68 -0.80
N PRO A 108 -11.24 24.92 -1.55
CA PRO A 108 -11.80 26.26 -1.58
C PRO A 108 -12.20 26.72 -0.19
#